data_f7da842865b249a07097ce61b6ee2aa9
#
_entry.id   f7da842865b249a07097ce61b6ee2aa9
#
_cell.length_a   1.000
_cell.length_b   1.000
_cell.length_c   1.000
_cell.angle_alpha   90.00
_cell.angle_beta   90.00
_cell.angle_gamma   90.00
#
_symmetry.space_group_name_H-M   'P 1'
#
loop_
_entity.id
_entity.type
_entity.pdbx_description
1 polymer ?
#
loop_
_entity_poly.entity_id
_entity_poly.type
_entity_poly.pdbx_seq_one_letter_code
_entity_poly.pdbx_strand_id
1 'polypeptide(L)'
;MRWSKVILLVCMVLFTDIIFAYKPFKPWPLPMDSADNGVDSIGYSVALSATASSGKNAPFWFYANRNGKFSPAPYAGSLSLSIEKPAARPARWWDYSFAVALTGGVDGVKTFDSIADIDDNLKSLINPSGYAFNKKKSHKWRYSIDELYAHVRLWCFDISAGFKRFYFGNSYNTHLESEVPLSSGAMLWSQNAAPLPIISVGIDKYTAIPFTYGYAEVKGALIHGWFIDGVGTRRTMLHYKYIAGRLGGKLPVNINYEFHHAAQWGGYSDEYGELGSSLYDWWLVFGAHEGDNIYNEKYNALGNHIGSQNIGLELKLKHWHVNAYWQTLFEDGPVLAPWKALNRYDGLWGVQISQDKWSFISSVMYEFLNTTDQSGPTHDIDGVVFGGSDSYFNNSIYPQGWTNRGFVLGIPFIISPVVTNSERVIYNRTMTHNVALNGDIYGFKYLLRYSNSNYYRRELYSTGVLAHNSSFLLAVEKFVPQAWNLNFALSIAADWGDVYGNSFGALFTISRSGLIYKRR
;
A
#
# COMPACT_ATOMS: atom_id res chain seq x y z
N MET A 1 36.02 2.91 -0.47
CA MET A 1 36.51 3.60 0.74
C MET A 1 35.83 4.94 1.06
N ARG A 2 34.61 5.20 0.57
CA ARG A 2 33.82 6.43 0.88
C ARG A 2 32.58 6.21 1.76
N TRP A 3 32.10 4.99 1.90
CA TRP A 3 30.90 4.67 2.69
C TRP A 3 31.16 4.60 4.20
N SER A 4 32.38 4.27 4.62
CA SER A 4 32.77 4.25 6.04
C SER A 4 32.70 5.63 6.72
N LYS A 5 32.91 6.71 5.96
CA LYS A 5 32.84 8.07 6.49
C LYS A 5 31.42 8.57 6.70
N VAL A 6 30.45 8.09 5.88
CA VAL A 6 29.04 8.45 6.03
C VAL A 6 28.43 7.71 7.22
N ILE A 7 28.78 6.44 7.41
CA ILE A 7 28.36 5.65 8.58
C ILE A 7 28.97 6.24 9.86
N LEU A 8 30.24 6.67 9.82
CA LEU A 8 30.90 7.32 10.96
C LEU A 8 30.25 8.68 11.28
N LEU A 9 29.83 9.45 10.29
CA LEU A 9 29.15 10.73 10.48
C LEU A 9 27.75 10.54 11.09
N VAL A 10 27.00 9.54 10.64
CA VAL A 10 25.70 9.16 11.22
C VAL A 10 25.90 8.66 12.66
N CYS A 11 26.92 7.85 12.92
CA CYS A 11 27.25 7.43 14.29
C CYS A 11 27.74 8.60 15.17
N MET A 12 28.54 9.54 14.67
CA MET A 12 28.96 10.71 15.43
C MET A 12 27.78 11.65 15.76
N VAL A 13 26.85 11.85 14.85
CA VAL A 13 25.62 12.64 15.12
C VAL A 13 24.73 11.94 16.15
N LEU A 14 24.76 10.62 16.24
CA LEU A 14 24.02 9.85 17.25
C LEU A 14 24.67 9.88 18.64
N PHE A 15 25.94 10.25 18.75
CA PHE A 15 26.73 10.22 20.02
C PHE A 15 27.14 11.57 20.57
N THR A 16 26.94 12.67 19.85
CA THR A 16 27.19 14.01 20.42
C THR A 16 25.98 14.44 21.24
N ASP A 17 26.13 14.43 22.56
CA ASP A 17 25.21 15.06 23.50
C ASP A 17 25.19 16.57 23.27
N ILE A 18 24.46 17.04 22.29
CA ILE A 18 24.12 18.46 22.19
C ILE A 18 22.96 18.70 23.15
N ILE A 19 23.33 19.25 24.30
CA ILE A 19 22.44 19.73 25.37
C ILE A 19 21.61 20.89 24.80
N PHE A 20 20.43 20.60 24.24
CA PHE A 20 19.34 21.55 24.22
C PHE A 20 18.25 21.02 25.15
N ALA A 21 18.05 21.73 26.26
CA ALA A 21 16.97 21.47 27.21
C ALA A 21 15.62 21.70 26.50
N TYR A 22 15.14 20.69 25.78
CA TYR A 22 13.85 20.69 25.13
C TYR A 22 12.85 19.93 26.00
N LYS A 23 11.73 20.56 26.33
CA LYS A 23 10.61 19.87 26.98
C LYS A 23 10.15 18.75 26.04
N PRO A 24 9.95 17.52 26.52
CA PRO A 24 9.49 16.43 25.69
C PRO A 24 8.16 16.87 25.04
N PHE A 25 8.13 16.79 23.72
CA PHE A 25 6.95 17.02 22.91
C PHE A 25 5.90 15.97 23.29
N LYS A 26 4.71 16.41 23.70
CA LYS A 26 3.55 15.52 23.68
C LYS A 26 3.17 15.38 22.21
N PRO A 27 3.17 14.14 21.64
CA PRO A 27 2.70 13.98 20.28
C PRO A 27 1.33 14.64 20.16
N TRP A 28 1.15 15.39 19.10
CA TRP A 28 -0.13 15.98 18.75
C TRP A 28 -1.16 14.83 18.70
N PRO A 29 -2.23 14.86 19.48
CA PRO A 29 -3.31 13.93 19.25
C PRO A 29 -3.81 14.22 17.84
N LEU A 30 -3.71 13.23 16.93
CA LEU A 30 -4.57 13.26 15.77
C LEU A 30 -5.98 13.55 16.26
N PRO A 31 -6.80 14.36 15.57
CA PRO A 31 -8.12 14.76 16.04
C PRO A 31 -9.01 13.58 16.44
N MET A 32 -8.63 12.39 16.03
CA MET A 32 -9.33 11.13 16.23
C MET A 32 -8.57 10.13 17.11
N ASP A 33 -7.34 10.43 17.49
CA ASP A 33 -6.72 9.69 18.58
C ASP A 33 -7.38 10.13 19.88
N SER A 34 -8.57 9.59 20.11
CA SER A 34 -9.18 9.65 21.41
C SER A 34 -8.36 8.75 22.35
N ALA A 35 -7.17 9.21 22.72
CA ALA A 35 -6.47 8.76 23.93
C ALA A 35 -7.37 8.98 25.16
N ASP A 36 -8.62 9.29 24.91
CA ASP A 36 -9.66 9.60 25.84
C ASP A 36 -10.37 8.29 26.21
N ASN A 37 -9.72 7.53 27.11
CA ASN A 37 -10.31 6.57 28.09
C ASN A 37 -11.69 5.96 27.71
N GLY A 38 -11.85 5.41 26.50
CA GLY A 38 -13.04 4.64 26.16
C GLY A 38 -14.31 5.46 25.91
N VAL A 39 -14.20 6.74 25.60
CA VAL A 39 -15.34 7.61 25.31
C VAL A 39 -15.77 7.47 23.83
N ASP A 40 -17.03 7.13 23.61
CA ASP A 40 -17.62 7.15 22.27
C ASP A 40 -17.59 8.58 21.73
N SER A 41 -16.92 8.79 20.60
CA SER A 41 -16.86 10.09 19.92
C SER A 41 -17.10 9.93 18.44
N ILE A 42 -17.73 10.92 17.84
CA ILE A 42 -17.89 11.04 16.39
C ILE A 42 -17.12 12.28 15.95
N GLY A 43 -16.18 12.11 15.07
CA GLY A 43 -15.39 13.18 14.52
C GLY A 43 -15.77 13.51 13.08
N TYR A 44 -15.30 14.67 12.62
CA TYR A 44 -15.36 15.08 11.23
C TYR A 44 -14.01 15.63 10.76
N SER A 45 -13.79 15.56 9.46
CA SER A 45 -12.69 16.27 8.80
C SER A 45 -13.15 16.85 7.47
N VAL A 46 -12.64 18.04 7.17
CA VAL A 46 -12.81 18.70 5.88
C VAL A 46 -11.43 19.13 5.41
N ALA A 47 -11.07 18.81 4.17
CA ALA A 47 -9.78 19.20 3.59
C ALA A 47 -9.97 19.70 2.16
N LEU A 48 -9.34 20.83 1.85
CA LEU A 48 -9.22 21.39 0.51
C LEU A 48 -7.76 21.26 0.08
N SER A 49 -7.52 20.66 -1.07
CA SER A 49 -6.17 20.44 -1.61
C SER A 49 -6.06 20.97 -3.03
N ALA A 50 -4.89 21.49 -3.36
CA ALA A 50 -4.55 21.94 -4.71
C ALA A 50 -3.14 21.47 -5.07
N THR A 51 -2.99 20.90 -6.27
CA THR A 51 -1.72 20.44 -6.84
C THR A 51 -1.38 21.24 -8.08
N ALA A 52 -0.11 21.64 -8.21
CA ALA A 52 0.44 22.23 -9.42
C ALA A 52 1.84 21.70 -9.67
N SER A 53 2.13 21.28 -10.90
CA SER A 53 3.44 20.77 -11.28
C SER A 53 3.84 21.17 -12.71
N SER A 54 5.14 21.18 -12.98
CA SER A 54 5.73 21.56 -14.27
C SER A 54 5.73 20.42 -15.30
N GLY A 55 5.65 19.17 -14.86
CA GLY A 55 5.74 17.97 -15.70
C GLY A 55 4.45 17.62 -16.45
N LYS A 56 4.50 16.58 -17.26
CA LYS A 56 3.30 15.93 -17.84
C LYS A 56 2.42 15.32 -16.75
N ASN A 57 3.03 14.78 -15.71
CA ASN A 57 2.40 14.21 -14.52
C ASN A 57 2.77 15.01 -13.28
N ALA A 58 1.93 14.93 -12.25
CA ALA A 58 2.29 15.31 -10.89
C ALA A 58 3.43 14.41 -10.40
N PRO A 59 4.32 14.92 -9.53
CA PRO A 59 5.36 14.09 -8.92
C PRO A 59 4.80 12.84 -8.23
N PHE A 60 5.54 11.73 -8.35
CA PHE A 60 5.15 10.40 -7.87
C PHE A 60 4.61 10.38 -6.45
N TRP A 61 5.32 11.01 -5.51
CA TRP A 61 4.93 10.99 -4.09
C TRP A 61 3.70 11.84 -3.76
N PHE A 62 3.10 12.57 -4.72
CA PHE A 62 1.83 13.26 -4.50
C PHE A 62 0.64 12.31 -4.56
N TYR A 63 0.72 11.24 -5.33
CA TYR A 63 -0.38 10.28 -5.50
C TYR A 63 -0.06 8.86 -4.99
N ALA A 64 1.21 8.45 -4.92
CA ALA A 64 1.61 7.13 -4.41
C ALA A 64 1.28 6.96 -2.93
N ASN A 65 0.72 5.80 -2.55
CA ASN A 65 0.27 5.49 -1.19
C ASN A 65 -0.69 6.53 -0.59
N ARG A 66 -1.60 7.05 -1.41
CA ARG A 66 -2.62 8.03 -1.01
C ARG A 66 -4.04 7.49 -1.19
N ASN A 67 -4.24 6.16 -1.20
CA ASN A 67 -5.53 5.50 -1.37
C ASN A 67 -6.28 5.92 -2.66
N GLY A 68 -5.54 6.20 -3.74
CA GLY A 68 -6.12 6.70 -5.00
C GLY A 68 -6.81 8.07 -4.90
N LYS A 69 -6.62 8.79 -3.79
CA LYS A 69 -7.25 10.07 -3.49
C LYS A 69 -6.76 11.19 -4.39
N PHE A 70 -5.46 11.21 -4.70
CA PHE A 70 -4.85 12.23 -5.54
C PHE A 70 -4.62 11.71 -6.96
N SER A 71 -4.79 12.61 -7.92
CA SER A 71 -4.58 12.34 -9.33
C SER A 71 -3.11 12.45 -9.72
N PRO A 72 -2.61 11.64 -10.66
CA PRO A 72 -1.34 11.90 -11.32
C PRO A 72 -1.37 13.10 -12.28
N ALA A 73 -2.51 13.78 -12.46
CA ALA A 73 -2.59 14.96 -13.29
C ALA A 73 -1.72 16.11 -12.74
N PRO A 74 -1.06 16.90 -13.62
CA PRO A 74 -0.14 17.96 -13.18
C PRO A 74 -0.81 19.11 -12.44
N TYR A 75 -2.11 19.32 -12.68
CA TYR A 75 -2.93 20.31 -12.00
C TYR A 75 -4.19 19.63 -11.48
N ALA A 76 -4.47 19.74 -10.21
CA ALA A 76 -5.67 19.15 -9.62
C ALA A 76 -6.12 19.95 -8.39
N GLY A 77 -7.44 20.00 -8.20
CA GLY A 77 -8.05 20.50 -6.97
C GLY A 77 -8.96 19.43 -6.39
N SER A 78 -9.04 19.30 -5.07
CA SER A 78 -9.93 18.35 -4.43
C SER A 78 -10.47 18.83 -3.09
N LEU A 79 -11.72 18.46 -2.80
CA LEU A 79 -12.38 18.62 -1.52
C LEU A 79 -12.63 17.24 -0.94
N SER A 80 -12.17 17.00 0.28
CA SER A 80 -12.40 15.77 1.04
C SER A 80 -13.24 16.05 2.26
N LEU A 81 -14.20 15.18 2.52
CA LEU A 81 -15.10 15.24 3.67
C LEU A 81 -15.10 13.88 4.36
N SER A 82 -14.98 13.85 5.67
CA SER A 82 -15.14 12.62 6.45
C SER A 82 -15.95 12.82 7.72
N ILE A 83 -16.65 11.76 8.10
CA ILE A 83 -17.27 11.57 9.41
C ILE A 83 -16.91 10.15 9.83
N GLU A 84 -16.41 9.99 11.05
CA GLU A 84 -16.02 8.69 11.55
C GLU A 84 -16.26 8.54 13.05
N LYS A 85 -16.54 7.30 13.45
CA LYS A 85 -16.57 6.83 14.82
C LYS A 85 -15.54 5.72 14.96
N PRO A 86 -14.40 5.96 15.60
CA PRO A 86 -13.45 4.89 15.89
C PRO A 86 -14.00 3.91 16.93
N ALA A 87 -13.42 2.71 17.00
CA ALA A 87 -13.72 1.76 18.04
C ALA A 87 -13.29 2.31 19.41
N ALA A 88 -14.09 2.08 20.46
CA ALA A 88 -13.79 2.54 21.82
C ALA A 88 -12.54 1.86 22.40
N ARG A 89 -11.84 2.58 23.28
CA ARG A 89 -10.71 2.04 24.07
C ARG A 89 -10.98 2.29 25.57
N PRO A 90 -10.81 1.30 26.48
CA PRO A 90 -10.46 -0.09 26.22
C PRO A 90 -11.58 -0.83 25.50
N ALA A 91 -11.21 -1.88 24.74
CA ALA A 91 -12.19 -2.66 24.00
C ALA A 91 -13.22 -3.27 24.96
N ARG A 92 -14.49 -2.96 24.72
CA ARG A 92 -15.62 -3.63 25.38
C ARG A 92 -15.79 -5.02 24.79
N TRP A 93 -16.61 -5.89 25.42
CA TRP A 93 -16.93 -7.19 24.86
C TRP A 93 -17.65 -7.09 23.49
N TRP A 94 -18.31 -5.95 23.23
CA TRP A 94 -18.80 -5.54 21.91
C TRP A 94 -18.54 -4.06 21.67
N ASP A 95 -18.30 -3.70 20.45
CA ASP A 95 -18.09 -2.32 20.01
C ASP A 95 -18.44 -2.19 18.54
N TYR A 96 -18.63 -0.96 18.08
CA TYR A 96 -18.85 -0.68 16.65
C TYR A 96 -18.06 0.56 16.22
N SER A 97 -17.68 0.56 14.99
CA SER A 97 -17.07 1.72 14.34
C SER A 97 -17.62 1.90 12.93
N PHE A 98 -17.53 3.09 12.40
CA PHE A 98 -17.87 3.38 11.02
C PHE A 98 -17.06 4.58 10.52
N ALA A 99 -16.90 4.66 9.20
CA ALA A 99 -16.43 5.85 8.54
C ALA A 99 -17.20 6.11 7.25
N VAL A 100 -17.40 7.40 6.95
CA VAL A 100 -17.83 7.90 5.65
C VAL A 100 -16.83 8.97 5.26
N ALA A 101 -16.00 8.68 4.26
CA ALA A 101 -14.99 9.60 3.76
C ALA A 101 -15.04 9.64 2.23
N LEU A 102 -15.26 10.81 1.69
CA LEU A 102 -15.46 11.05 0.26
C LEU A 102 -14.53 12.17 -0.21
N THR A 103 -13.99 12.03 -1.41
CA THR A 103 -13.23 13.08 -2.08
C THR A 103 -13.82 13.35 -3.46
N GLY A 104 -14.13 14.62 -3.72
CA GLY A 104 -14.46 15.14 -5.04
C GLY A 104 -13.31 15.99 -5.56
N GLY A 105 -12.99 15.94 -6.85
CA GLY A 105 -11.90 16.72 -7.42
C GLY A 105 -12.09 17.06 -8.88
N VAL A 106 -11.27 18.01 -9.31
CA VAL A 106 -11.17 18.45 -10.71
C VAL A 106 -9.71 18.34 -11.13
N ASP A 107 -9.48 17.64 -12.23
CA ASP A 107 -8.16 17.50 -12.82
C ASP A 107 -7.99 18.48 -13.98
N GLY A 108 -6.88 19.18 -14.02
CA GLY A 108 -6.48 19.98 -15.18
C GLY A 108 -6.11 19.05 -16.32
N VAL A 109 -6.84 19.16 -17.43
CA VAL A 109 -6.63 18.32 -18.59
C VAL A 109 -5.38 18.80 -19.33
N LYS A 110 -4.26 18.11 -19.15
CA LYS A 110 -3.37 17.86 -20.30
C LYS A 110 -3.83 16.52 -20.87
N THR A 111 -4.20 16.51 -22.14
CA THR A 111 -4.31 15.27 -22.90
C THR A 111 -3.01 14.51 -22.67
N PHE A 112 -3.11 13.34 -22.02
CA PHE A 112 -1.99 12.40 -22.02
C PHE A 112 -1.76 12.09 -23.50
N ASP A 113 -0.70 12.66 -24.07
CA ASP A 113 -0.25 12.25 -25.39
C ASP A 113 -0.05 10.74 -25.28
N SER A 114 -0.75 10.02 -26.15
CA SER A 114 -0.70 8.56 -26.22
C SER A 114 0.76 8.11 -26.09
N ILE A 115 0.96 6.87 -25.63
CA ILE A 115 2.21 6.11 -25.70
C ILE A 115 2.90 6.19 -27.12
N ALA A 116 2.42 7.05 -27.99
CA ALA A 116 2.96 7.35 -29.30
C ALA A 116 4.45 7.72 -29.28
N ASP A 117 4.97 8.22 -28.17
CA ASP A 117 6.39 8.56 -28.00
C ASP A 117 7.23 7.41 -27.39
N ILE A 118 6.63 6.28 -27.06
CA ILE A 118 7.39 5.09 -26.70
C ILE A 118 7.90 4.46 -27.99
N ASP A 119 9.20 4.18 -28.05
CA ASP A 119 9.86 3.47 -29.14
C ASP A 119 9.02 2.26 -29.61
N ASP A 120 8.82 2.14 -30.93
CA ASP A 120 8.00 1.07 -31.53
C ASP A 120 8.50 -0.34 -31.15
N ASN A 121 9.79 -0.49 -30.86
CA ASN A 121 10.36 -1.71 -30.30
C ASN A 121 9.83 -2.00 -28.89
N LEU A 122 9.61 -0.97 -28.08
CA LEU A 122 9.06 -1.11 -26.75
C LEU A 122 7.56 -1.45 -26.79
N LYS A 123 6.82 -0.90 -27.77
CA LYS A 123 5.40 -1.24 -28.00
C LYS A 123 5.23 -2.72 -28.32
N SER A 124 6.08 -3.30 -29.16
CA SER A 124 6.02 -4.71 -29.52
C SER A 124 6.37 -5.66 -28.36
N LEU A 125 7.27 -5.24 -27.47
CA LEU A 125 7.65 -5.97 -26.25
C LEU A 125 6.58 -5.90 -25.15
N ILE A 126 5.88 -4.76 -25.05
CA ILE A 126 4.82 -4.53 -24.05
C ILE A 126 3.52 -5.23 -24.47
N ASN A 127 3.27 -5.37 -25.77
CA ASN A 127 2.04 -5.92 -26.32
C ASN A 127 2.31 -6.96 -27.42
N PRO A 128 2.88 -8.14 -27.09
CA PRO A 128 3.11 -9.20 -28.07
C PRO A 128 1.82 -9.76 -28.69
N SER A 129 0.66 -9.54 -28.05
CA SER A 129 -0.66 -10.01 -28.53
C SER A 129 -1.46 -8.97 -29.31
N GLY A 130 -0.92 -7.76 -29.58
CA GLY A 130 -1.59 -6.76 -30.42
C GLY A 130 -2.86 -6.13 -29.81
N TYR A 131 -3.05 -6.18 -28.48
CA TYR A 131 -4.20 -5.51 -27.84
C TYR A 131 -4.20 -4.00 -28.13
N ALA A 132 -5.32 -3.48 -28.62
CA ALA A 132 -5.48 -2.06 -28.88
C ALA A 132 -5.46 -1.27 -27.57
N PHE A 133 -4.55 -0.31 -27.47
CA PHE A 133 -4.55 0.66 -26.37
C PHE A 133 -5.75 1.59 -26.52
N ASN A 134 -6.81 1.36 -25.80
CA ASN A 134 -7.97 2.25 -25.79
C ASN A 134 -7.60 3.57 -25.11
N LYS A 135 -7.75 4.69 -25.85
CA LYS A 135 -7.66 6.04 -25.28
C LYS A 135 -8.76 6.20 -24.22
N LYS A 136 -8.45 6.01 -22.94
CA LYS A 136 -9.35 6.39 -21.87
C LYS A 136 -9.60 7.90 -21.94
N LYS A 137 -10.86 8.32 -22.13
CA LYS A 137 -11.24 9.73 -22.05
C LYS A 137 -10.89 10.23 -20.63
N SER A 138 -10.00 11.22 -20.54
CA SER A 138 -9.73 11.87 -19.26
C SER A 138 -10.98 12.63 -18.83
N HIS A 139 -11.52 12.30 -17.68
CA HIS A 139 -12.62 13.03 -17.09
C HIS A 139 -12.06 14.22 -16.31
N LYS A 140 -12.63 15.42 -16.51
CA LYS A 140 -12.29 16.61 -15.70
C LYS A 140 -12.69 16.44 -14.23
N TRP A 141 -13.75 15.70 -13.98
CA TRP A 141 -14.30 15.48 -12.65
C TRP A 141 -13.90 14.11 -12.13
N ARG A 142 -13.44 14.05 -10.91
CA ARG A 142 -13.06 12.84 -10.21
C ARG A 142 -13.81 12.76 -8.88
N TYR A 143 -14.17 11.56 -8.50
CA TYR A 143 -14.69 11.25 -7.17
C TYR A 143 -14.01 9.98 -6.64
N SER A 144 -13.81 9.93 -5.35
CA SER A 144 -13.28 8.77 -4.63
C SER A 144 -14.13 8.51 -3.40
N ILE A 145 -14.43 7.25 -3.16
CA ILE A 145 -14.87 6.77 -1.86
C ILE A 145 -13.59 6.39 -1.13
N ASP A 146 -13.16 7.26 -0.21
CA ASP A 146 -11.93 7.02 0.55
C ASP A 146 -12.17 5.99 1.65
N GLU A 147 -13.35 6.04 2.29
CA GLU A 147 -13.91 5.02 3.17
C GLU A 147 -15.43 5.14 3.22
N LEU A 148 -16.10 4.02 3.26
CA LEU A 148 -17.55 3.91 3.50
C LEU A 148 -17.82 2.54 4.09
N TYR A 149 -17.70 2.38 5.40
CA TYR A 149 -17.86 1.07 6.03
C TYR A 149 -18.59 1.14 7.37
N ALA A 150 -19.15 -0.01 7.74
CA ALA A 150 -19.57 -0.34 9.09
C ALA A 150 -18.75 -1.52 9.61
N HIS A 151 -18.46 -1.49 10.90
CA HIS A 151 -17.67 -2.51 11.58
C HIS A 151 -18.27 -2.79 12.96
N VAL A 152 -18.31 -4.06 13.32
CA VAL A 152 -18.75 -4.55 14.64
C VAL A 152 -17.67 -5.48 15.18
N ARG A 153 -17.33 -5.29 16.44
CA ARG A 153 -16.46 -6.19 17.22
C ARG A 153 -17.30 -6.91 18.26
N LEU A 154 -17.10 -8.23 18.32
CA LEU A 154 -17.63 -9.10 19.37
C LEU A 154 -16.45 -9.86 19.99
N TRP A 155 -16.06 -9.50 21.21
CA TRP A 155 -14.83 -9.95 21.88
C TRP A 155 -13.58 -9.64 21.03
N CYS A 156 -12.95 -10.67 20.47
CA CYS A 156 -11.81 -10.55 19.56
C CYS A 156 -12.20 -10.63 18.08
N PHE A 157 -13.45 -10.94 17.76
CA PHE A 157 -13.91 -11.09 16.39
C PHE A 157 -14.41 -9.76 15.82
N ASP A 158 -13.94 -9.44 14.65
CA ASP A 158 -14.25 -8.24 13.89
C ASP A 158 -15.03 -8.62 12.62
N ILE A 159 -16.14 -7.92 12.38
CA ILE A 159 -16.95 -8.04 11.14
C ILE A 159 -17.02 -6.66 10.53
N SER A 160 -16.64 -6.53 9.26
CA SER A 160 -16.67 -5.26 8.54
C SER A 160 -17.35 -5.43 7.19
N ALA A 161 -18.09 -4.42 6.74
CA ALA A 161 -18.66 -4.37 5.41
C ALA A 161 -18.55 -2.97 4.83
N GLY A 162 -18.18 -2.86 3.54
CA GLY A 162 -18.02 -1.62 2.79
C GLY A 162 -16.60 -1.34 2.32
N PHE A 163 -16.33 -0.10 1.97
CA PHE A 163 -15.01 0.38 1.53
C PHE A 163 -14.16 0.71 2.75
N LYS A 164 -13.36 -0.25 3.22
CA LYS A 164 -12.52 -0.11 4.40
C LYS A 164 -11.05 -0.18 4.00
N ARG A 165 -10.22 0.71 4.55
CA ARG A 165 -8.78 0.64 4.39
C ARG A 165 -8.20 -0.46 5.26
N PHE A 166 -7.27 -1.22 4.69
CA PHE A 166 -6.47 -2.19 5.42
C PHE A 166 -5.01 -1.74 5.45
N TYR A 167 -4.34 -2.09 6.54
CA TYR A 167 -2.93 -1.78 6.77
C TYR A 167 -2.21 -3.10 7.01
N PHE A 168 -1.52 -3.58 5.97
CA PHE A 168 -0.79 -4.83 6.03
C PHE A 168 0.72 -4.61 6.08
N GLY A 169 1.44 -5.65 6.53
CA GLY A 169 2.88 -5.64 6.66
C GLY A 169 3.39 -4.96 7.92
N ASN A 170 4.62 -5.27 8.27
CA ASN A 170 5.26 -4.81 9.50
C ASN A 170 5.58 -3.30 9.52
N SER A 171 5.56 -2.67 8.35
CA SER A 171 5.86 -1.25 8.18
C SER A 171 4.83 -0.30 8.81
N TYR A 172 3.63 -0.80 9.14
CA TYR A 172 2.55 -0.02 9.76
C TYR A 172 2.46 -0.17 11.28
N ASN A 173 3.32 -0.99 11.88
CA ASN A 173 3.35 -1.18 13.33
C ASN A 173 4.06 -0.03 14.09
N THR A 174 4.20 1.12 13.48
CA THR A 174 4.86 2.26 14.11
C THR A 174 3.90 2.97 15.05
N HIS A 175 4.35 3.25 16.27
CA HIS A 175 3.60 4.00 17.27
C HIS A 175 3.47 5.51 16.94
N LEU A 176 4.04 5.93 15.83
CA LEU A 176 3.93 7.29 15.33
C LEU A 176 2.84 7.32 14.26
N GLU A 177 1.68 7.76 14.68
CA GLU A 177 0.49 7.97 13.85
C GLU A 177 0.67 9.19 12.94
N SER A 178 1.56 9.09 11.94
CA SER A 178 1.55 10.08 10.86
C SER A 178 0.60 9.61 9.76
N GLU A 179 -0.20 10.49 9.20
CA GLU A 179 -1.10 10.18 8.07
C GLU A 179 -0.34 9.65 6.84
N VAL A 180 0.96 9.87 6.78
CA VAL A 180 1.83 9.38 5.71
C VAL A 180 2.87 8.46 6.31
N PRO A 181 2.72 7.14 6.14
CA PRO A 181 3.70 6.18 6.63
C PRO A 181 5.07 6.44 6.00
N LEU A 182 6.15 6.19 6.75
CA LEU A 182 7.52 6.27 6.23
C LEU A 182 7.79 5.18 5.19
N SER A 183 7.17 4.02 5.34
CA SER A 183 7.29 2.89 4.42
C SER A 183 6.65 3.17 3.05
N SER A 184 7.17 2.52 2.03
CA SER A 184 6.58 2.45 0.69
C SER A 184 5.34 1.54 0.62
N GLY A 185 4.95 0.90 1.72
CA GLY A 185 3.77 0.04 1.81
C GLY A 185 4.07 -1.45 1.71
N ALA A 186 3.04 -2.27 1.93
CA ALA A 186 3.13 -3.71 1.78
C ALA A 186 3.18 -4.10 0.29
N MET A 187 3.92 -5.17 -0.02
CA MET A 187 4.10 -5.62 -1.41
C MET A 187 2.78 -6.02 -2.06
N LEU A 188 1.92 -6.76 -1.36
CA LEU A 188 0.68 -7.30 -1.92
C LEU A 188 -0.49 -6.32 -1.87
N TRP A 189 -0.71 -5.68 -0.73
CA TRP A 189 -1.80 -4.72 -0.54
C TRP A 189 -1.34 -3.56 0.33
N SER A 190 -1.16 -2.40 -0.31
CA SER A 190 -0.73 -1.14 0.30
C SER A 190 -1.88 -0.12 0.33
N GLN A 191 -1.54 1.12 0.62
CA GLN A 191 -2.45 2.27 0.50
C GLN A 191 -2.37 2.96 -0.88
N ASN A 192 -1.83 2.29 -1.90
CA ASN A 192 -1.63 2.93 -3.20
C ASN A 192 -2.95 3.10 -3.96
N ALA A 193 -3.79 2.07 -3.99
CA ALA A 193 -5.11 2.12 -4.62
C ALA A 193 -6.22 2.54 -3.64
N ALA A 194 -7.34 3.02 -4.17
CA ALA A 194 -8.57 3.22 -3.40
C ALA A 194 -9.07 1.88 -2.82
N PRO A 195 -9.73 1.89 -1.65
CA PRO A 195 -10.27 0.67 -1.07
C PRO A 195 -11.34 0.02 -1.96
N LEU A 196 -11.40 -1.30 -1.90
CA LEU A 196 -12.43 -2.10 -2.55
C LEU A 196 -13.64 -2.27 -1.62
N PRO A 197 -14.86 -2.45 -2.17
CA PRO A 197 -16.00 -2.89 -1.38
C PRO A 197 -15.78 -4.33 -0.94
N ILE A 198 -15.84 -4.58 0.36
CA ILE A 198 -15.54 -5.87 0.96
C ILE A 198 -16.53 -6.25 2.06
N ILE A 199 -16.55 -7.55 2.37
CA ILE A 199 -17.04 -8.11 3.63
C ILE A 199 -15.84 -8.84 4.25
N SER A 200 -15.54 -8.55 5.51
CA SER A 200 -14.43 -9.13 6.25
C SER A 200 -14.92 -9.73 7.56
N VAL A 201 -14.42 -10.92 7.90
CA VAL A 201 -14.64 -11.57 9.19
C VAL A 201 -13.29 -12.07 9.70
N GLY A 202 -12.92 -11.70 10.93
CA GLY A 202 -11.62 -12.10 11.45
C GLY A 202 -11.31 -11.58 12.85
N ILE A 203 -10.03 -11.49 13.14
CA ILE A 203 -9.42 -10.93 14.35
C ILE A 203 -8.45 -9.85 13.86
N ASP A 204 -8.89 -8.60 13.81
CA ASP A 204 -8.13 -7.49 13.16
C ASP A 204 -6.90 -7.07 13.98
N LYS A 205 -6.86 -7.37 15.29
CA LYS A 205 -5.75 -7.01 16.18
C LYS A 205 -5.07 -8.24 16.74
N TYR A 206 -3.76 -8.16 16.96
CA TYR A 206 -3.04 -9.20 17.67
C TYR A 206 -3.71 -9.50 19.00
N THR A 207 -4.21 -10.71 19.12
CA THR A 207 -4.95 -11.24 20.27
C THR A 207 -4.16 -12.38 20.89
N ALA A 208 -3.97 -12.35 22.21
CA ALA A 208 -3.21 -13.38 22.92
C ALA A 208 -3.88 -14.75 22.76
N ILE A 209 -3.08 -15.74 22.36
CA ILE A 209 -3.53 -17.13 22.32
C ILE A 209 -3.73 -17.61 23.77
N PRO A 210 -4.86 -18.26 24.09
CA PRO A 210 -5.10 -18.81 25.42
C PRO A 210 -3.92 -19.65 25.91
N PHE A 211 -3.63 -19.58 27.20
CA PHE A 211 -2.55 -20.31 27.89
C PHE A 211 -1.11 -19.89 27.55
N THR A 212 -0.91 -18.89 26.68
CA THR A 212 0.43 -18.38 26.33
C THR A 212 0.85 -17.17 27.16
N TYR A 213 0.05 -16.74 28.12
CA TYR A 213 0.30 -15.59 29.01
C TYR A 213 0.57 -14.26 28.26
N GLY A 214 0.16 -14.19 26.97
CA GLY A 214 0.38 -13.04 26.11
C GLY A 214 1.77 -12.98 25.45
N TYR A 215 2.51 -14.08 25.45
CA TYR A 215 3.78 -14.19 24.71
C TYR A 215 3.58 -14.67 23.27
N ALA A 216 2.44 -15.27 22.95
CA ALA A 216 2.06 -15.61 21.59
C ALA A 216 0.71 -14.98 21.27
N GLU A 217 0.62 -14.35 20.12
CA GLU A 217 -0.56 -13.64 19.68
C GLU A 217 -0.85 -13.96 18.21
N VAL A 218 -2.11 -13.86 17.83
CA VAL A 218 -2.61 -14.14 16.49
C VAL A 218 -3.54 -13.02 16.02
N LYS A 219 -3.51 -12.73 14.74
CA LYS A 219 -4.54 -11.97 14.00
C LYS A 219 -4.78 -12.65 12.64
N GLY A 220 -5.90 -12.38 12.02
CA GLY A 220 -6.21 -12.92 10.69
C GLY A 220 -7.63 -12.63 10.28
N ALA A 221 -7.92 -12.66 9.00
CA ALA A 221 -9.26 -12.48 8.49
C ALA A 221 -9.48 -13.20 7.17
N LEU A 222 -10.75 -13.50 6.91
CA LEU A 222 -11.27 -13.87 5.61
C LEU A 222 -12.05 -12.69 5.06
N ILE A 223 -11.71 -12.29 3.84
CA ILE A 223 -12.26 -11.13 3.16
C ILE A 223 -12.80 -11.57 1.81
N HIS A 224 -14.03 -11.20 1.52
CA HIS A 224 -14.63 -11.29 0.20
C HIS A 224 -14.90 -9.87 -0.31
N GLY A 225 -14.70 -9.62 -1.60
CA GLY A 225 -14.88 -8.29 -2.16
C GLY A 225 -15.13 -8.31 -3.66
N TRP A 226 -15.20 -7.11 -4.23
CA TRP A 226 -15.48 -6.93 -5.65
C TRP A 226 -14.58 -5.86 -6.23
N PHE A 227 -14.02 -6.13 -7.40
CA PHE A 227 -13.37 -5.12 -8.22
C PHE A 227 -14.42 -4.26 -8.90
N ILE A 228 -14.27 -2.94 -8.85
CA ILE A 228 -15.28 -1.99 -9.34
C ILE A 228 -14.96 -1.42 -10.72
N ASP A 229 -13.76 -1.66 -11.23
CA ASP A 229 -13.34 -1.39 -12.59
C ASP A 229 -13.08 -2.71 -13.31
N GLY A 230 -13.59 -2.82 -14.52
CA GLY A 230 -13.41 -3.99 -15.35
C GLY A 230 -12.78 -3.60 -16.68
N VAL A 231 -11.54 -4.04 -16.92
CA VAL A 231 -10.89 -3.98 -18.24
C VAL A 231 -10.76 -5.42 -18.71
N GLY A 232 -11.50 -5.79 -19.75
CA GLY A 232 -11.51 -7.15 -20.30
C GLY A 232 -12.26 -8.19 -19.46
N THR A 233 -12.45 -7.95 -18.16
CA THR A 233 -13.23 -8.82 -17.26
C THR A 233 -14.07 -7.97 -16.32
N ARG A 234 -15.39 -8.25 -16.26
CA ARG A 234 -16.38 -7.49 -15.48
C ARG A 234 -16.90 -8.32 -14.31
N ARG A 235 -17.35 -7.68 -13.23
CA ARG A 235 -17.90 -8.34 -12.04
C ARG A 235 -16.91 -9.29 -11.36
N THR A 236 -15.61 -9.03 -11.52
CA THR A 236 -14.53 -9.79 -10.88
C THR A 236 -14.67 -9.72 -9.37
N MET A 237 -14.59 -10.85 -8.70
CA MET A 237 -14.63 -10.97 -7.26
C MET A 237 -13.22 -11.07 -6.68
N LEU A 238 -13.09 -10.64 -5.43
CA LEU A 238 -11.89 -10.77 -4.61
C LEU A 238 -12.13 -11.85 -3.55
N HIS A 239 -11.24 -12.82 -3.49
CA HIS A 239 -11.02 -13.64 -2.29
C HIS A 239 -9.71 -13.20 -1.67
N TYR A 240 -9.71 -12.93 -0.36
CA TYR A 240 -8.49 -12.60 0.37
C TYR A 240 -8.54 -13.20 1.77
N LYS A 241 -7.47 -13.82 2.18
CA LYS A 241 -7.32 -14.35 3.55
C LYS A 241 -5.90 -14.12 4.02
N TYR A 242 -5.77 -13.89 5.32
CA TYR A 242 -4.46 -13.81 5.93
C TYR A 242 -4.48 -14.37 7.34
N ILE A 243 -3.33 -14.84 7.77
CA ILE A 243 -3.04 -15.20 9.15
C ILE A 243 -1.68 -14.61 9.53
N ALA A 244 -1.59 -14.10 10.74
CA ALA A 244 -0.37 -13.55 11.29
C ALA A 244 -0.18 -14.02 12.72
N GLY A 245 1.05 -14.40 13.04
CA GLY A 245 1.48 -14.76 14.39
C GLY A 245 2.52 -13.77 14.89
N ARG A 246 2.51 -13.48 16.19
CA ARG A 246 3.55 -12.70 16.87
C ARG A 246 4.01 -13.47 18.10
N LEU A 247 5.33 -13.66 18.20
CA LEU A 247 6.01 -14.23 19.35
C LEU A 247 6.80 -13.15 20.08
N GLY A 248 6.76 -13.15 21.39
CA GLY A 248 7.34 -12.12 22.24
C GLY A 248 6.29 -11.35 23.04
N GLY A 249 5.28 -10.79 22.37
CA GLY A 249 4.17 -10.06 23.01
C GLY A 249 4.64 -8.94 23.92
N LYS A 250 4.73 -9.21 25.22
CA LYS A 250 5.17 -8.28 26.27
C LYS A 250 6.70 -8.10 26.34
N LEU A 251 7.46 -8.94 25.66
CA LEU A 251 8.93 -8.85 25.66
C LEU A 251 9.41 -7.66 24.83
N PRO A 252 10.61 -7.16 25.09
CA PRO A 252 11.22 -6.11 24.26
C PRO A 252 11.53 -6.56 22.84
N VAL A 253 11.63 -7.87 22.60
CA VAL A 253 11.86 -8.46 21.26
C VAL A 253 10.61 -9.21 20.85
N ASN A 254 10.10 -8.88 19.65
CA ASN A 254 8.97 -9.56 19.03
C ASN A 254 9.33 -10.03 17.63
N ILE A 255 8.93 -11.23 17.27
CA ILE A 255 9.04 -11.78 15.92
C ILE A 255 7.63 -11.94 15.37
N ASN A 256 7.40 -11.42 14.17
CA ASN A 256 6.13 -11.48 13.46
C ASN A 256 6.29 -12.31 12.19
N TYR A 257 5.29 -13.13 11.90
CA TYR A 257 5.15 -13.80 10.62
C TYR A 257 3.73 -13.60 10.12
N GLU A 258 3.58 -13.19 8.87
CA GLU A 258 2.28 -13.03 8.22
C GLU A 258 2.29 -13.79 6.90
N PHE A 259 1.22 -14.51 6.63
CA PHE A 259 0.94 -15.18 5.38
C PHE A 259 -0.36 -14.63 4.80
N HIS A 260 -0.29 -14.12 3.59
CA HIS A 260 -1.41 -13.52 2.86
C HIS A 260 -1.62 -14.29 1.56
N HIS A 261 -2.89 -14.54 1.23
CA HIS A 261 -3.30 -15.15 -0.01
C HIS A 261 -4.51 -14.40 -0.56
N ALA A 262 -4.45 -14.04 -1.82
CA ALA A 262 -5.49 -13.34 -2.54
C ALA A 262 -5.78 -14.03 -3.87
N ALA A 263 -7.00 -13.88 -4.38
CA ALA A 263 -7.35 -14.30 -5.73
C ALA A 263 -8.39 -13.35 -6.34
N GLN A 264 -8.18 -13.01 -7.62
CA GLN A 264 -9.22 -12.49 -8.50
C GLN A 264 -9.93 -13.69 -9.11
N TRP A 265 -11.27 -13.74 -9.04
CA TRP A 265 -12.02 -14.89 -9.52
C TRP A 265 -13.41 -14.51 -9.97
N GLY A 266 -14.05 -15.40 -10.73
CA GLY A 266 -15.41 -15.19 -11.23
C GLY A 266 -15.56 -14.00 -12.17
N GLY A 267 -16.79 -13.62 -12.44
CA GLY A 267 -17.12 -12.51 -13.33
C GLY A 267 -17.36 -12.96 -14.77
N TYR A 268 -17.23 -12.02 -15.70
CA TYR A 268 -17.41 -12.23 -17.13
C TYR A 268 -16.23 -11.68 -17.91
N SER A 269 -15.53 -12.53 -18.63
CA SER A 269 -14.44 -12.18 -19.52
C SER A 269 -14.97 -11.91 -20.93
N ASP A 270 -14.48 -10.86 -21.57
CA ASP A 270 -14.80 -10.57 -22.97
C ASP A 270 -14.26 -11.66 -23.93
N GLU A 271 -13.23 -12.41 -23.53
CA GLU A 271 -12.60 -13.47 -24.31
C GLU A 271 -13.18 -14.86 -23.98
N TYR A 272 -13.42 -15.15 -22.68
CA TYR A 272 -13.77 -16.50 -22.21
C TYR A 272 -15.24 -16.63 -21.78
N GLY A 273 -16.03 -15.57 -21.76
CA GLY A 273 -17.42 -15.56 -21.30
C GLY A 273 -17.57 -15.59 -19.78
N GLU A 274 -18.60 -16.26 -19.26
CA GLU A 274 -18.84 -16.39 -17.81
C GLU A 274 -17.76 -17.25 -17.17
N LEU A 275 -17.12 -16.70 -16.13
CA LEU A 275 -16.11 -17.38 -15.31
C LEU A 275 -16.79 -18.04 -14.10
N GLY A 276 -16.24 -19.12 -13.60
CA GLY A 276 -16.76 -19.85 -12.45
C GLY A 276 -17.00 -18.95 -11.24
N SER A 277 -18.25 -18.86 -10.77
CA SER A 277 -18.66 -17.96 -9.68
C SER A 277 -19.63 -18.59 -8.68
N SER A 278 -19.77 -19.92 -8.71
CA SER A 278 -20.58 -20.68 -7.77
C SER A 278 -19.95 -20.81 -6.38
N LEU A 279 -20.69 -21.31 -5.40
CA LEU A 279 -20.14 -21.61 -4.08
C LEU A 279 -19.08 -22.72 -4.14
N TYR A 280 -19.19 -23.65 -5.10
CA TYR A 280 -18.18 -24.67 -5.34
C TYR A 280 -16.90 -24.05 -5.86
N ASP A 281 -16.98 -23.13 -6.84
CA ASP A 281 -15.81 -22.40 -7.35
C ASP A 281 -15.15 -21.58 -6.24
N TRP A 282 -15.94 -20.99 -5.34
CA TRP A 282 -15.38 -20.31 -4.16
C TRP A 282 -14.51 -21.23 -3.29
N TRP A 283 -14.93 -22.50 -3.11
CA TRP A 283 -14.12 -23.49 -2.38
C TRP A 283 -12.83 -23.87 -3.12
N LEU A 284 -12.88 -23.96 -4.45
CA LEU A 284 -11.69 -24.19 -5.26
C LEU A 284 -10.71 -23.02 -5.11
N VAL A 285 -11.20 -21.79 -5.22
CA VAL A 285 -10.41 -20.56 -5.00
C VAL A 285 -9.85 -20.49 -3.57
N PHE A 286 -10.66 -20.84 -2.57
CA PHE A 286 -10.21 -20.87 -1.18
C PHE A 286 -9.01 -21.81 -0.98
N GLY A 287 -9.05 -22.99 -1.59
CA GLY A 287 -7.99 -24.00 -1.51
C GLY A 287 -6.86 -23.82 -2.52
N ALA A 288 -6.99 -22.89 -3.47
CA ALA A 288 -6.13 -22.79 -4.66
C ALA A 288 -6.09 -24.12 -5.45
N HIS A 289 -7.29 -24.66 -5.72
CA HIS A 289 -7.47 -25.87 -6.53
C HIS A 289 -7.74 -25.53 -7.99
N GLU A 290 -7.48 -26.50 -8.86
CA GLU A 290 -7.73 -26.42 -10.30
C GLU A 290 -9.21 -26.22 -10.62
N GLY A 291 -9.49 -25.56 -11.74
CA GLY A 291 -10.84 -25.33 -12.27
C GLY A 291 -11.11 -26.16 -13.53
N ASP A 292 -12.39 -26.36 -13.87
CA ASP A 292 -12.78 -27.25 -14.99
C ASP A 292 -13.11 -26.50 -16.29
N ASN A 293 -13.32 -25.18 -16.26
CA ASN A 293 -14.02 -24.45 -17.31
C ASN A 293 -13.12 -23.91 -18.43
N ILE A 294 -11.87 -23.55 -18.15
CA ILE A 294 -10.95 -22.93 -19.11
C ILE A 294 -9.67 -23.73 -19.16
N TYR A 295 -9.07 -23.90 -20.36
CA TYR A 295 -7.86 -24.68 -20.55
C TYR A 295 -6.73 -24.29 -19.57
N ASN A 296 -6.55 -23.00 -19.32
CA ASN A 296 -5.53 -22.51 -18.39
C ASN A 296 -5.82 -22.88 -16.92
N GLU A 297 -7.11 -22.95 -16.54
CA GLU A 297 -7.54 -23.29 -15.18
C GLU A 297 -7.52 -24.81 -14.91
N LYS A 298 -7.50 -25.64 -15.95
CA LYS A 298 -7.34 -27.12 -15.83
C LYS A 298 -5.94 -27.52 -15.33
N TYR A 299 -4.98 -26.65 -15.51
CA TYR A 299 -3.57 -26.90 -15.16
C TYR A 299 -3.06 -25.94 -14.09
N ASN A 300 -3.86 -24.91 -13.76
CA ASN A 300 -3.56 -23.91 -12.73
C ASN A 300 -4.75 -23.77 -11.78
N ALA A 301 -4.53 -23.11 -10.65
CA ALA A 301 -5.62 -22.81 -9.73
C ALA A 301 -6.69 -21.91 -10.39
N LEU A 302 -7.96 -22.15 -10.06
CA LEU A 302 -9.10 -21.36 -10.53
C LEU A 302 -8.97 -19.90 -10.13
N GLY A 303 -8.84 -19.00 -11.10
CA GLY A 303 -8.66 -17.57 -10.89
C GLY A 303 -7.19 -17.13 -10.92
N ASN A 304 -6.95 -15.86 -10.62
CA ASN A 304 -5.61 -15.28 -10.54
C ASN A 304 -5.15 -15.21 -9.09
N HIS A 305 -4.30 -16.14 -8.68
CA HIS A 305 -3.79 -16.25 -7.31
C HIS A 305 -2.50 -15.47 -7.14
N ILE A 306 -2.43 -14.70 -6.04
CA ILE A 306 -1.25 -13.96 -5.63
C ILE A 306 -1.16 -13.98 -4.10
N GLY A 307 0.05 -14.03 -3.58
CA GLY A 307 0.24 -14.01 -2.14
C GLY A 307 1.51 -13.32 -1.69
N SER A 308 1.64 -13.17 -0.39
CA SER A 308 2.80 -12.54 0.25
C SER A 308 3.12 -13.24 1.56
N GLN A 309 4.40 -13.34 1.86
CA GLN A 309 4.90 -13.73 3.16
C GLN A 309 5.70 -12.58 3.74
N ASN A 310 5.45 -12.27 5.01
CA ASN A 310 6.09 -11.17 5.70
C ASN A 310 6.72 -11.68 7.00
N ILE A 311 7.99 -11.37 7.22
CA ILE A 311 8.71 -11.64 8.46
C ILE A 311 9.14 -10.30 9.03
N GLY A 312 8.93 -10.10 10.33
CA GLY A 312 9.35 -8.89 11.02
C GLY A 312 10.00 -9.19 12.35
N LEU A 313 10.98 -8.37 12.67
CA LEU A 313 11.65 -8.32 13.98
C LEU A 313 11.44 -6.93 14.56
N GLU A 314 10.79 -6.86 15.71
CA GLU A 314 10.54 -5.64 16.45
C GLU A 314 11.34 -5.63 17.74
N LEU A 315 12.11 -4.58 17.97
CA LEU A 315 12.88 -4.36 19.19
C LEU A 315 12.39 -3.09 19.88
N LYS A 316 11.81 -3.25 21.10
CA LYS A 316 11.28 -2.17 21.94
C LYS A 316 12.26 -1.88 23.08
N LEU A 317 12.99 -0.80 22.98
CA LEU A 317 13.85 -0.30 24.03
C LEU A 317 13.20 0.94 24.68
N LYS A 318 13.73 1.39 25.81
CA LYS A 318 13.14 2.51 26.59
C LYS A 318 12.81 3.75 25.76
N HIS A 319 13.68 4.12 24.83
CA HIS A 319 13.57 5.32 23.99
C HIS A 319 13.70 5.04 22.50
N TRP A 320 13.93 3.78 22.13
CA TRP A 320 14.18 3.39 20.76
C TRP A 320 13.28 2.23 20.38
N HIS A 321 12.73 2.30 19.20
CA HIS A 321 11.97 1.25 18.59
C HIS A 321 12.57 0.93 17.22
N VAL A 322 13.03 -0.31 17.04
CA VAL A 322 13.59 -0.78 15.78
C VAL A 322 12.67 -1.82 15.21
N ASN A 323 12.29 -1.65 13.95
CA ASN A 323 11.50 -2.61 13.18
C ASN A 323 12.28 -2.98 11.92
N ALA A 324 12.67 -4.24 11.81
CA ALA A 324 13.29 -4.81 10.61
C ALA A 324 12.34 -5.83 10.00
N TYR A 325 12.15 -5.81 8.69
CA TYR A 325 11.18 -6.66 8.02
C TYR A 325 11.63 -7.08 6.63
N TRP A 326 11.10 -8.22 6.22
CA TRP A 326 11.20 -8.74 4.87
C TRP A 326 9.83 -9.21 4.40
N GLN A 327 9.47 -8.83 3.17
CA GLN A 327 8.24 -9.26 2.51
C GLN A 327 8.60 -9.84 1.15
N THR A 328 7.88 -10.87 0.72
CA THR A 328 8.03 -11.43 -0.62
C THR A 328 6.67 -11.67 -1.26
N LEU A 329 6.62 -11.63 -2.59
CA LEU A 329 5.45 -12.03 -3.38
C LEU A 329 5.63 -13.43 -3.94
N PHE A 330 4.51 -14.09 -4.21
CA PHE A 330 4.42 -15.29 -5.02
C PHE A 330 3.13 -15.28 -5.82
N GLU A 331 3.13 -15.88 -6.99
CA GLU A 331 1.97 -16.15 -7.82
C GLU A 331 1.87 -17.67 -8.03
N ASP A 332 0.65 -18.19 -8.18
CA ASP A 332 0.35 -19.61 -8.44
C ASP A 332 1.01 -20.63 -7.47
N GLY A 333 1.34 -20.19 -6.27
CA GLY A 333 2.02 -21.02 -5.27
C GLY A 333 1.07 -21.83 -4.39
N PRO A 334 1.52 -22.98 -3.85
CA PRO A 334 0.70 -23.82 -2.98
C PRO A 334 0.40 -23.14 -1.65
N VAL A 335 -0.86 -22.77 -1.45
CA VAL A 335 -1.34 -22.10 -0.23
C VAL A 335 -1.10 -22.90 1.04
N LEU A 336 -1.19 -24.24 0.94
CA LEU A 336 -0.99 -25.17 2.07
C LEU A 336 0.48 -25.49 2.35
N ALA A 337 1.39 -25.05 1.49
CA ALA A 337 2.83 -25.25 1.65
C ALA A 337 3.60 -23.94 1.41
N PRO A 338 3.40 -22.93 2.28
CA PRO A 338 3.95 -21.59 2.05
C PRO A 338 5.47 -21.55 1.90
N TRP A 339 6.19 -22.51 2.49
CA TRP A 339 7.65 -22.62 2.30
C TRP A 339 8.08 -23.02 0.89
N LYS A 340 7.17 -23.53 0.04
CA LYS A 340 7.41 -23.80 -1.38
C LYS A 340 7.10 -22.62 -2.28
N ALA A 341 6.32 -21.66 -1.79
CA ALA A 341 5.88 -20.46 -2.52
C ALA A 341 6.83 -19.28 -2.38
N LEU A 342 8.08 -19.51 -1.94
CA LEU A 342 9.07 -18.46 -1.74
C LEU A 342 9.79 -18.14 -3.05
N ASN A 343 9.59 -16.94 -3.57
CA ASN A 343 10.55 -16.33 -4.47
C ASN A 343 11.68 -15.72 -3.63
N ARG A 344 12.83 -16.40 -3.57
CA ARG A 344 13.91 -16.07 -2.64
C ARG A 344 14.71 -14.83 -3.01
N TYR A 345 14.70 -14.48 -4.28
CA TYR A 345 15.51 -13.38 -4.82
C TYR A 345 14.75 -12.07 -4.88
N ASP A 346 13.42 -12.13 -4.85
CA ASP A 346 12.55 -10.96 -4.81
C ASP A 346 12.10 -10.65 -3.39
N GLY A 347 11.88 -9.37 -3.12
CA GLY A 347 11.33 -8.95 -1.83
C GLY A 347 11.52 -7.47 -1.54
N LEU A 348 10.89 -7.05 -0.45
CA LEU A 348 11.07 -5.76 0.19
C LEU A 348 11.75 -5.98 1.53
N TRP A 349 12.96 -5.49 1.66
CA TRP A 349 13.70 -5.45 2.93
C TRP A 349 13.61 -4.04 3.50
N GLY A 350 13.25 -3.93 4.76
CA GLY A 350 13.11 -2.63 5.41
C GLY A 350 13.67 -2.62 6.83
N VAL A 351 14.21 -1.47 7.22
CA VAL A 351 14.58 -1.15 8.60
C VAL A 351 14.08 0.23 8.92
N GLN A 352 13.33 0.34 10.01
CA GLN A 352 12.89 1.60 10.58
C GLN A 352 13.37 1.73 12.01
N ILE A 353 13.94 2.86 12.34
CA ILE A 353 14.38 3.23 13.69
C ILE A 353 13.58 4.45 14.11
N SER A 354 12.84 4.34 15.20
CA SER A 354 12.06 5.43 15.80
C SER A 354 12.57 5.74 17.19
N GLN A 355 12.44 6.98 17.64
CA GLN A 355 12.88 7.40 18.96
C GLN A 355 12.02 8.56 19.50
N ASP A 356 12.02 8.76 20.82
CA ASP A 356 11.22 9.77 21.53
C ASP A 356 12.06 10.79 22.32
N LYS A 357 13.38 10.75 22.21
CA LYS A 357 14.29 11.69 22.90
C LYS A 357 14.32 13.08 22.27
N TRP A 358 14.29 13.11 20.92
CA TRP A 358 14.42 14.33 20.14
C TRP A 358 13.21 14.48 19.22
N SER A 359 12.67 15.69 19.15
CA SER A 359 11.55 15.94 18.23
C SER A 359 12.01 16.15 16.78
N PHE A 360 13.22 16.70 16.58
CA PHE A 360 13.70 17.08 15.25
C PHE A 360 13.96 15.90 14.32
N ILE A 361 14.22 14.69 14.83
CA ILE A 361 14.19 13.44 14.08
C ILE A 361 13.46 12.42 14.93
N SER A 362 12.24 12.04 14.53
CA SER A 362 11.42 11.05 15.24
C SER A 362 11.66 9.65 14.72
N SER A 363 11.81 9.51 13.41
CA SER A 363 12.07 8.21 12.77
C SER A 363 12.90 8.35 11.50
N VAL A 364 13.67 7.31 11.21
CA VAL A 364 14.41 7.11 9.96
C VAL A 364 14.10 5.73 9.44
N MET A 365 13.90 5.60 8.13
CA MET A 365 13.59 4.35 7.47
C MET A 365 14.45 4.20 6.20
N TYR A 366 14.87 2.96 5.94
CA TYR A 366 15.45 2.53 4.68
C TYR A 366 14.75 1.26 4.21
N GLU A 367 14.41 1.24 2.93
CA GLU A 367 13.88 0.06 2.23
C GLU A 367 14.66 -0.22 0.95
N PHE A 368 14.81 -1.50 0.66
CA PHE A 368 15.29 -2.02 -0.61
C PHE A 368 14.25 -2.99 -1.17
N LEU A 369 13.76 -2.69 -2.37
CA LEU A 369 12.85 -3.55 -3.12
C LEU A 369 13.59 -4.18 -4.28
N ASN A 370 13.42 -5.47 -4.46
CA ASN A 370 13.79 -6.21 -5.67
C ASN A 370 12.59 -7.03 -6.16
N THR A 371 12.21 -6.86 -7.44
CA THR A 371 11.17 -7.66 -8.12
C THR A 371 11.65 -8.13 -9.50
N THR A 372 12.95 -8.32 -9.66
CA THR A 372 13.54 -8.61 -10.99
C THR A 372 13.56 -10.09 -11.34
N ASP A 373 13.51 -10.99 -10.36
CA ASP A 373 13.59 -12.42 -10.59
C ASP A 373 12.27 -12.98 -11.16
N GLN A 374 11.15 -12.84 -10.45
CA GLN A 374 9.80 -13.29 -10.85
C GLN A 374 9.82 -14.68 -11.50
N SER A 375 10.67 -15.61 -10.99
CA SER A 375 10.84 -16.94 -11.56
C SER A 375 9.65 -17.85 -11.25
N GLY A 376 8.98 -17.63 -10.14
CA GLY A 376 7.83 -18.42 -9.72
C GLY A 376 8.10 -19.90 -9.47
N PRO A 377 7.13 -20.64 -8.93
CA PRO A 377 7.21 -22.10 -8.82
C PRO A 377 7.00 -22.79 -10.16
N THR A 378 7.66 -23.91 -10.36
CA THR A 378 7.45 -24.80 -11.50
C THR A 378 6.76 -26.08 -11.09
N HIS A 379 5.94 -26.65 -11.97
CA HIS A 379 5.35 -27.97 -11.81
C HIS A 379 5.36 -28.72 -13.13
N ASP A 380 5.53 -30.04 -13.07
CA ASP A 380 5.55 -30.92 -14.25
C ASP A 380 4.21 -31.66 -14.34
N ILE A 381 3.58 -31.60 -15.51
CA ILE A 381 2.39 -32.37 -15.85
C ILE A 381 2.69 -33.14 -17.15
N ASP A 382 2.75 -34.43 -17.07
CA ASP A 382 3.01 -35.34 -18.22
C ASP A 382 4.27 -34.97 -19.03
N GLY A 383 5.33 -34.52 -18.37
CA GLY A 383 6.60 -34.14 -19.01
C GLY A 383 6.63 -32.72 -19.58
N VAL A 384 5.59 -31.93 -19.34
CA VAL A 384 5.53 -30.48 -19.69
C VAL A 384 5.70 -29.65 -18.42
N VAL A 385 6.72 -28.80 -18.42
CA VAL A 385 6.96 -27.88 -17.28
C VAL A 385 6.11 -26.63 -17.43
N PHE A 386 5.26 -26.37 -16.45
CA PHE A 386 4.45 -25.17 -16.30
C PHE A 386 5.02 -24.29 -15.18
N GLY A 387 4.75 -22.95 -15.23
CA GLY A 387 5.24 -21.99 -14.26
C GLY A 387 6.67 -21.52 -14.56
N GLY A 388 7.37 -20.99 -13.54
CA GLY A 388 8.75 -20.52 -13.63
C GLY A 388 8.92 -19.15 -14.29
N SER A 389 7.84 -18.45 -14.61
CA SER A 389 7.87 -17.11 -15.21
C SER A 389 6.64 -16.32 -14.80
N ASP A 390 6.67 -15.80 -13.57
CA ASP A 390 5.64 -14.91 -13.06
C ASP A 390 5.71 -13.52 -13.71
N SER A 391 4.62 -12.78 -13.65
CA SER A 391 4.56 -11.39 -14.06
C SER A 391 3.72 -10.61 -13.05
N TYR A 392 4.35 -10.21 -11.95
CA TYR A 392 3.65 -9.64 -10.81
C TYR A 392 2.60 -8.61 -11.21
N PHE A 393 1.37 -8.83 -10.71
CA PHE A 393 0.19 -8.01 -10.91
C PHE A 393 -0.42 -8.07 -12.31
N ASN A 394 0.03 -8.97 -13.19
CA ASN A 394 -0.58 -9.22 -14.49
C ASN A 394 -1.19 -10.62 -14.53
N ASN A 395 -2.29 -10.75 -15.28
CA ASN A 395 -2.90 -12.04 -15.57
C ASN A 395 -3.57 -12.03 -16.95
N SER A 396 -3.64 -13.16 -17.62
CA SER A 396 -4.25 -13.27 -18.94
C SER A 396 -5.77 -13.26 -18.91
N ILE A 397 -6.37 -13.89 -17.91
CA ILE A 397 -7.83 -13.97 -17.73
C ILE A 397 -8.39 -12.67 -17.14
N TYR A 398 -7.60 -12.00 -16.28
CA TYR A 398 -7.94 -10.73 -15.64
C TYR A 398 -6.97 -9.62 -16.11
N PRO A 399 -7.15 -9.08 -17.34
CA PRO A 399 -6.17 -8.18 -17.96
C PRO A 399 -5.89 -6.90 -17.18
N GLN A 400 -6.87 -6.42 -16.38
CA GLN A 400 -6.64 -5.28 -15.48
C GLN A 400 -5.54 -5.53 -14.45
N GLY A 401 -5.21 -6.82 -14.17
CA GLY A 401 -4.23 -7.21 -13.19
C GLY A 401 -4.65 -6.87 -11.75
N TRP A 402 -3.67 -6.88 -10.83
CA TRP A 402 -3.89 -6.58 -9.41
C TRP A 402 -4.03 -5.08 -9.15
N THR A 403 -5.10 -4.47 -9.70
CA THR A 403 -5.34 -3.02 -9.67
C THR A 403 -6.76 -2.68 -9.26
N ASN A 404 -6.95 -1.45 -8.77
CA ASN A 404 -8.25 -0.84 -8.58
C ASN A 404 -8.21 0.62 -9.05
N ARG A 405 -9.15 1.01 -9.93
CA ARG A 405 -9.22 2.33 -10.58
C ARG A 405 -7.90 2.73 -11.27
N GLY A 406 -7.21 1.74 -11.85
CA GLY A 406 -5.95 1.94 -12.55
C GLY A 406 -4.73 2.12 -11.65
N PHE A 407 -4.88 2.05 -10.31
CA PHE A 407 -3.77 2.00 -9.36
C PHE A 407 -3.50 0.56 -8.94
N VAL A 408 -2.24 0.14 -8.85
CA VAL A 408 -1.87 -1.15 -8.27
C VAL A 408 -2.28 -1.20 -6.80
N LEU A 409 -2.82 -2.34 -6.35
CA LEU A 409 -3.20 -2.56 -4.95
C LEU A 409 -1.98 -2.74 -4.05
N GLY A 410 -0.87 -3.23 -4.60
CA GLY A 410 0.38 -3.45 -3.89
C GLY A 410 1.31 -2.24 -3.88
N ILE A 411 2.59 -2.54 -3.75
CA ILE A 411 3.65 -1.54 -3.61
C ILE A 411 3.72 -0.58 -4.81
N PRO A 412 3.78 0.75 -4.62
CA PRO A 412 3.64 1.73 -5.70
C PRO A 412 4.83 1.78 -6.66
N PHE A 413 5.97 1.18 -6.33
CA PHE A 413 7.12 1.06 -7.23
C PHE A 413 6.89 0.07 -8.39
N ILE A 414 5.89 -0.80 -8.29
CA ILE A 414 5.27 -1.45 -9.44
C ILE A 414 4.31 -0.43 -10.03
N ILE A 415 4.62 0.08 -11.24
CA ILE A 415 3.98 1.28 -11.76
C ILE A 415 2.52 1.04 -12.13
N SER A 416 1.66 1.88 -11.60
CA SER A 416 0.22 1.84 -11.83
C SER A 416 -0.13 2.15 -13.30
N PRO A 417 -1.01 1.38 -13.94
CA PRO A 417 -1.45 1.61 -15.32
C PRO A 417 -2.00 3.01 -15.60
N VAL A 418 -2.61 3.67 -14.62
CA VAL A 418 -3.11 5.05 -14.76
C VAL A 418 -2.01 6.06 -15.06
N VAL A 419 -0.78 5.79 -14.64
CA VAL A 419 0.39 6.66 -14.87
C VAL A 419 0.96 6.47 -16.27
N THR A 420 1.02 5.22 -16.72
CA THR A 420 1.55 4.83 -18.04
C THR A 420 0.49 4.88 -19.14
N ASN A 421 -0.76 5.19 -18.80
CA ASN A 421 -1.92 5.14 -19.69
C ASN A 421 -2.04 3.79 -20.43
N SER A 422 -1.70 2.71 -19.75
CA SER A 422 -1.77 1.33 -20.25
C SER A 422 -2.95 0.58 -19.62
N GLU A 423 -3.32 -0.56 -20.20
CA GLU A 423 -4.31 -1.46 -19.63
C GLU A 423 -3.68 -2.49 -18.67
N ARG A 424 -2.35 -2.64 -18.72
CA ARG A 424 -1.57 -3.61 -17.95
C ARG A 424 -0.46 -2.92 -17.16
N VAL A 425 0.05 -3.62 -16.17
CA VAL A 425 1.25 -3.24 -15.42
C VAL A 425 2.47 -3.57 -16.28
N ILE A 426 3.17 -2.54 -16.78
CA ILE A 426 4.31 -2.71 -17.70
C ILE A 426 5.68 -2.61 -17.01
N TYR A 427 5.75 -1.93 -15.88
CA TYR A 427 6.98 -1.76 -15.09
C TYR A 427 6.83 -2.48 -13.74
N ASN A 428 6.92 -3.81 -13.76
CA ASN A 428 6.80 -4.63 -12.56
C ASN A 428 8.14 -5.26 -12.10
N ARG A 429 9.20 -5.15 -12.90
CA ARG A 429 10.55 -5.60 -12.55
C ARG A 429 11.41 -4.40 -12.18
N THR A 430 11.69 -4.26 -10.89
CA THR A 430 12.43 -3.08 -10.40
C THR A 430 13.38 -3.44 -9.28
N MET A 431 14.49 -2.70 -9.22
CA MET A 431 15.31 -2.55 -8.02
C MET A 431 15.16 -1.11 -7.54
N THR A 432 14.70 -0.94 -6.30
CA THR A 432 14.41 0.39 -5.74
C THR A 432 15.00 0.56 -4.36
N HIS A 433 15.67 1.67 -4.14
CA HIS A 433 16.06 2.15 -2.83
C HIS A 433 15.12 3.27 -2.39
N ASN A 434 14.63 3.21 -1.15
CA ASN A 434 13.75 4.21 -0.57
C ASN A 434 14.27 4.58 0.82
N VAL A 435 14.46 5.87 1.05
CA VAL A 435 14.88 6.43 2.33
C VAL A 435 13.86 7.47 2.76
N ALA A 436 13.45 7.42 4.02
CA ALA A 436 12.56 8.43 4.57
C ALA A 436 12.95 8.77 6.00
N LEU A 437 12.66 10.00 6.38
CA LEU A 437 12.79 10.46 7.76
C LEU A 437 11.71 11.48 8.08
N ASN A 438 11.31 11.53 9.34
CA ASN A 438 10.35 12.51 9.83
C ASN A 438 10.75 13.07 11.19
N GLY A 439 10.12 14.17 11.54
CA GLY A 439 10.31 14.82 12.83
C GLY A 439 9.40 16.03 13.00
N ASP A 440 9.67 16.77 14.08
CA ASP A 440 9.00 18.01 14.43
C ASP A 440 10.03 19.08 14.82
N ILE A 441 9.98 20.23 14.15
CA ILE A 441 10.83 21.38 14.44
C ILE A 441 9.92 22.56 14.77
N TYR A 442 9.87 22.96 16.03
CA TYR A 442 9.04 24.06 16.53
C TYR A 442 7.55 23.91 16.19
N GLY A 443 7.04 22.66 16.20
CA GLY A 443 5.65 22.36 15.85
C GLY A 443 5.37 22.36 14.34
N PHE A 444 6.41 22.42 13.49
CA PHE A 444 6.32 22.06 12.09
C PHE A 444 6.69 20.58 11.96
N LYS A 445 5.71 19.73 11.74
CA LYS A 445 5.95 18.32 11.42
C LYS A 445 6.44 18.23 10.00
N TYR A 446 7.43 17.40 9.74
CA TYR A 446 7.97 17.22 8.40
C TYR A 446 8.22 15.75 8.07
N LEU A 447 8.13 15.44 6.79
CA LEU A 447 8.53 14.18 6.17
C LEU A 447 9.44 14.48 4.99
N LEU A 448 10.62 13.89 4.99
CA LEU A 448 11.54 13.87 3.87
C LEU A 448 11.62 12.45 3.33
N ARG A 449 11.51 12.29 2.00
CA ARG A 449 11.61 10.99 1.33
C ARG A 449 12.37 11.11 0.02
N TYR A 450 13.17 10.10 -0.26
CA TYR A 450 13.86 9.95 -1.53
C TYR A 450 13.80 8.49 -1.96
N SER A 451 13.46 8.26 -3.22
CA SER A 451 13.52 6.93 -3.83
C SER A 451 14.25 6.97 -5.16
N ASN A 452 14.97 5.88 -5.44
CA ASN A 452 15.69 5.66 -6.70
C ASN A 452 15.35 4.27 -7.21
N SER A 453 14.81 4.18 -8.43
CA SER A 453 14.30 2.96 -9.04
C SER A 453 14.94 2.72 -10.39
N ASN A 454 15.41 1.51 -10.61
CA ASN A 454 15.80 1.00 -11.92
C ASN A 454 14.80 -0.07 -12.35
N TYR A 455 14.27 0.04 -13.56
CA TYR A 455 13.32 -0.89 -14.15
C TYR A 455 14.00 -1.75 -15.21
N TYR A 456 13.61 -3.03 -15.28
CA TYR A 456 14.27 -4.04 -16.11
C TYR A 456 13.28 -4.69 -17.08
N ARG A 457 13.80 -5.26 -18.19
CA ARG A 457 13.01 -6.03 -19.15
C ARG A 457 12.62 -7.38 -18.59
N ARG A 458 11.56 -7.98 -19.15
CA ARG A 458 11.09 -9.33 -18.81
C ARG A 458 12.09 -10.44 -19.21
N GLU A 459 12.92 -10.21 -20.21
CA GLU A 459 13.83 -11.22 -20.73
C GLU A 459 14.94 -11.52 -19.72
N LEU A 460 15.00 -12.78 -19.28
CA LEU A 460 15.95 -13.34 -18.30
C LEU A 460 17.44 -13.11 -18.63
N TYR A 461 17.77 -12.68 -19.85
CA TYR A 461 19.14 -12.57 -20.32
C TYR A 461 19.55 -11.13 -20.73
N SER A 462 18.68 -10.17 -20.65
CA SER A 462 19.02 -8.78 -20.93
C SER A 462 19.36 -8.06 -19.61
N THR A 463 20.64 -7.89 -19.34
CA THR A 463 21.18 -7.24 -18.14
C THR A 463 21.00 -5.71 -18.15
N GLY A 464 20.29 -5.15 -19.14
CA GLY A 464 20.15 -3.71 -19.32
C GLY A 464 19.00 -3.12 -18.50
N VAL A 465 19.28 -1.99 -17.84
CA VAL A 465 18.24 -1.11 -17.29
C VAL A 465 17.40 -0.56 -18.44
N LEU A 466 16.08 -0.79 -18.38
CA LEU A 466 15.12 -0.30 -19.36
C LEU A 466 14.81 1.18 -19.13
N ALA A 467 14.61 1.55 -17.86
CA ALA A 467 14.23 2.90 -17.45
C ALA A 467 14.73 3.16 -16.03
N HIS A 468 14.97 4.41 -15.74
CA HIS A 468 15.39 4.88 -14.42
C HIS A 468 14.43 5.95 -13.92
N ASN A 469 14.23 6.02 -12.60
CA ASN A 469 13.50 7.13 -11.99
C ASN A 469 13.99 7.44 -10.58
N SER A 470 14.14 8.72 -10.29
CA SER A 470 14.38 9.24 -8.95
C SER A 470 13.22 10.14 -8.55
N SER A 471 12.76 10.01 -7.30
CA SER A 471 11.65 10.79 -6.76
C SER A 471 11.99 11.34 -5.38
N PHE A 472 11.72 12.61 -5.16
CA PHE A 472 11.94 13.33 -3.92
C PHE A 472 10.64 13.94 -3.40
N LEU A 473 10.47 13.95 -2.08
CA LEU A 473 9.37 14.60 -1.37
C LEU A 473 9.87 15.30 -0.11
N LEU A 474 9.48 16.56 0.05
CA LEU A 474 9.46 17.25 1.34
C LEU A 474 8.02 17.66 1.64
N ALA A 475 7.44 17.11 2.68
CA ALA A 475 6.13 17.52 3.20
C ALA A 475 6.30 18.20 4.57
N VAL A 476 5.63 19.31 4.77
CA VAL A 476 5.65 20.08 6.02
C VAL A 476 4.21 20.40 6.43
N GLU A 477 3.91 20.21 7.69
CA GLU A 477 2.57 20.40 8.25
C GLU A 477 2.63 21.24 9.52
N LYS A 478 1.67 22.18 9.66
CA LYS A 478 1.53 23.02 10.84
C LYS A 478 0.08 23.16 11.23
N PHE A 479 -0.22 22.79 12.46
CA PHE A 479 -1.50 23.08 13.07
C PHE A 479 -1.48 24.48 13.71
N VAL A 480 -2.51 25.28 13.46
CA VAL A 480 -2.64 26.66 13.92
C VAL A 480 -3.98 26.83 14.67
N PRO A 481 -3.99 26.64 16.00
CA PRO A 481 -5.21 26.77 16.80
C PRO A 481 -5.86 28.13 16.66
N GLN A 482 -5.04 29.20 16.58
CA GLN A 482 -5.49 30.58 16.46
C GLN A 482 -6.21 30.89 15.15
N ALA A 483 -5.95 30.08 14.08
CA ALA A 483 -6.63 30.18 12.80
C ALA A 483 -7.76 29.14 12.73
N TRP A 484 -8.75 29.25 13.61
CA TRP A 484 -9.95 28.36 13.64
C TRP A 484 -9.65 26.87 13.71
N ASN A 485 -8.56 26.48 14.38
CA ASN A 485 -8.08 25.09 14.42
C ASN A 485 -7.81 24.51 13.02
N LEU A 486 -7.21 25.33 12.14
CA LEU A 486 -6.80 24.87 10.82
C LEU A 486 -5.44 24.17 10.88
N ASN A 487 -5.31 23.18 10.04
CA ASN A 487 -4.06 22.54 9.72
C ASN A 487 -3.65 22.91 8.29
N PHE A 488 -2.40 23.34 8.11
CA PHE A 488 -1.81 23.71 6.84
C PHE A 488 -0.71 22.70 6.49
N ALA A 489 -0.79 22.09 5.33
CA ALA A 489 0.22 21.17 4.83
C ALA A 489 0.70 21.62 3.45
N LEU A 490 2.02 21.67 3.28
CA LEU A 490 2.69 21.93 2.02
C LEU A 490 3.62 20.77 1.70
N SER A 491 3.45 20.17 0.53
CA SER A 491 4.36 19.18 0.00
C SER A 491 5.02 19.73 -1.25
N ILE A 492 6.35 19.62 -1.34
CA ILE A 492 7.15 19.91 -2.52
C ILE A 492 7.76 18.59 -2.96
N ALA A 493 7.62 18.26 -4.24
CA ALA A 493 8.16 17.02 -4.78
C ALA A 493 8.76 17.24 -6.17
N ALA A 494 9.69 16.36 -6.52
CA ALA A 494 10.32 16.35 -7.81
C ALA A 494 10.60 14.91 -8.26
N ASP A 495 10.42 14.67 -9.56
CA ASP A 495 10.85 13.46 -10.26
C ASP A 495 11.82 13.80 -11.35
N TRP A 496 12.74 12.89 -11.62
CA TRP A 496 13.60 12.93 -12.79
C TRP A 496 13.93 11.51 -13.24
N GLY A 497 13.80 11.29 -14.55
CA GLY A 497 14.00 9.97 -15.14
C GLY A 497 13.02 9.67 -16.27
N ASP A 498 13.00 8.41 -16.70
CA ASP A 498 12.34 7.97 -17.93
C ASP A 498 10.86 7.63 -17.73
N VAL A 499 10.47 7.20 -16.50
CA VAL A 499 9.12 6.67 -16.22
C VAL A 499 8.10 7.79 -16.00
N TYR A 500 8.41 8.71 -15.08
CA TYR A 500 7.50 9.83 -14.74
C TYR A 500 7.87 11.11 -15.48
N GLY A 501 9.03 11.11 -16.17
CA GLY A 501 9.64 12.29 -16.76
C GLY A 501 10.21 13.24 -15.69
N ASN A 502 10.64 14.42 -16.14
CA ASN A 502 11.10 15.47 -15.23
C ASN A 502 9.90 16.29 -14.78
N SER A 503 9.63 16.30 -13.48
CA SER A 503 8.55 17.10 -12.91
C SER A 503 8.98 17.71 -11.58
N PHE A 504 8.49 18.91 -11.33
CA PHE A 504 8.59 19.59 -10.04
C PHE A 504 7.21 20.14 -9.69
N GLY A 505 6.79 20.00 -8.43
CA GLY A 505 5.45 20.43 -8.07
C GLY A 505 5.29 20.76 -6.60
N ALA A 506 4.14 21.39 -6.31
CA ALA A 506 3.66 21.66 -4.98
C ALA A 506 2.24 21.14 -4.82
N LEU A 507 1.97 20.55 -3.65
CA LEU A 507 0.63 20.17 -3.18
C LEU A 507 0.38 20.92 -1.88
N PHE A 508 -0.64 21.75 -1.87
CA PHE A 508 -1.06 22.48 -0.69
C PHE A 508 -2.40 21.96 -0.20
N THR A 509 -2.53 21.76 1.12
CA THR A 509 -3.77 21.32 1.76
C THR A 509 -4.08 22.20 2.97
N ILE A 510 -5.32 22.64 3.06
CA ILE A 510 -5.88 23.24 4.27
C ILE A 510 -6.94 22.27 4.79
N SER A 511 -6.85 21.90 6.05
CA SER A 511 -7.83 21.01 6.65
C SER A 511 -8.28 21.48 8.03
N ARG A 512 -9.47 21.06 8.39
CA ARG A 512 -10.05 21.23 9.72
C ARG A 512 -10.69 19.92 10.15
N SER A 513 -10.43 19.55 11.38
CA SER A 513 -11.06 18.39 12.00
C SER A 513 -11.56 18.75 13.41
N GLY A 514 -12.52 18.00 13.90
CA GLY A 514 -13.10 18.23 15.20
C GLY A 514 -14.10 17.13 15.60
N LEU A 515 -14.70 17.29 16.76
CA LEU A 515 -15.71 16.37 17.26
C LEU A 515 -17.12 16.92 16.98
N ILE A 516 -17.99 16.07 16.42
CA ILE A 516 -19.43 16.32 16.31
C ILE A 516 -20.10 15.93 17.62
N TYR A 517 -19.68 14.81 18.19
CA TYR A 517 -20.25 14.22 19.39
C TYR A 517 -19.15 13.61 20.26
N LYS A 518 -19.26 13.82 21.57
CA LYS A 518 -18.44 13.16 22.58
C LYS A 518 -19.37 12.73 23.72
N ARG A 519 -19.44 11.46 24.00
CA ARG A 519 -20.16 10.96 25.18
C ARG A 519 -19.38 11.40 26.41
N ARG A 520 -20.04 12.08 27.35
CA ARG A 520 -19.46 12.47 28.64
C ARG A 520 -19.40 11.30 29.62
#